data_ced5ea5e63f3727c8928bcf7382d89e5
#
_entry.id   ced5ea5e63f3727c8928bcf7382d89e5
#
_cell.length_a   1.000
_cell.length_b   1.000
_cell.length_c   1.000
_cell.angle_alpha   90.00
_cell.angle_beta   90.00
_cell.angle_gamma   90.00
#
_symmetry.space_group_name_H-M   'P 1'
#
loop_
_entity.id
_entity.type
_entity.pdbx_description
1 polymer ?
#
loop_
_entity_poly.entity_id
_entity_poly.type
_entity_poly.pdbx_seq_one_letter_code
_entity_poly.pdbx_strand_id
1 'polypeptide(L)'
;MEVIHKIGRRKTAVARVYISKGKGKITVNKKDVNTYFPTATLQYKVNQPLALTDNEGNFDVKVNVFGGGVTGQAEAVRLALSRAMCELNEENRGILKPE
;
A
#
# COMPACT_ATOMS: atom_id res chain seq x y z
N MET A 1 7.98 -17.32 -3.39
CA MET A 1 7.09 -16.70 -2.42
C MET A 1 5.73 -16.42 -3.04
N GLU A 2 4.70 -16.70 -2.28
CA GLU A 2 3.35 -16.46 -2.77
C GLU A 2 3.03 -14.97 -2.76
N VAL A 3 2.16 -14.58 -3.68
CA VAL A 3 1.70 -13.20 -3.75
C VAL A 3 0.59 -13.01 -2.73
N ILE A 4 0.71 -11.97 -1.92
CA ILE A 4 -0.33 -11.60 -0.98
C ILE A 4 -1.20 -10.53 -1.62
N HIS A 5 -2.50 -10.79 -1.64
CA HIS A 5 -3.47 -9.89 -2.26
C HIS A 5 -4.45 -9.38 -1.21
N LYS A 6 -4.55 -8.07 -1.09
CA LYS A 6 -5.48 -7.44 -0.16
C LYS A 6 -6.18 -6.26 -0.83
N ILE A 7 -7.36 -5.94 -0.33
CA ILE A 7 -8.17 -4.85 -0.85
C ILE A 7 -8.36 -3.84 0.26
N GLY A 8 -8.22 -2.56 -0.07
CA GLY A 8 -8.54 -1.45 0.81
C GLY A 8 -9.57 -0.56 0.16
N ARG A 9 -10.49 -0.04 0.95
CA ARG A 9 -11.53 0.86 0.45
C ARG A 9 -11.59 2.11 1.31
N ARG A 10 -11.79 3.23 0.66
CA ARG A 10 -11.96 4.51 1.37
C ARG A 10 -12.96 5.34 0.59
N LYS A 11 -14.16 5.52 1.15
CA LYS A 11 -15.25 6.20 0.45
C LYS A 11 -15.52 5.47 -0.87
N THR A 12 -15.33 6.15 -2.01
CA THR A 12 -15.56 5.56 -3.31
C THR A 12 -14.28 5.00 -3.95
N ALA A 13 -13.14 5.13 -3.27
CA ALA A 13 -11.89 4.61 -3.80
C ALA A 13 -11.68 3.17 -3.38
N VAL A 14 -11.21 2.34 -4.30
CA VAL A 14 -10.91 0.93 -4.05
C VAL A 14 -9.50 0.67 -4.54
N ALA A 15 -8.67 0.07 -3.67
CA ALA A 15 -7.30 -0.29 -4.02
C ALA A 15 -7.12 -1.80 -3.85
N ARG A 16 -6.50 -2.41 -4.85
CA ARG A 16 -6.10 -3.81 -4.79
C ARG A 16 -4.58 -3.85 -4.80
N VAL A 17 -4.02 -4.46 -3.78
CA VAL A 17 -2.57 -4.50 -3.58
C VAL A 17 -2.10 -5.94 -3.69
N TYR A 18 -1.03 -6.13 -4.47
CA TYR A 18 -0.38 -7.42 -4.65
C TYR A 18 1.07 -7.26 -4.19
N ILE A 19 1.45 -8.02 -3.18
CA ILE A 19 2.79 -7.93 -2.60
C ILE A 19 3.53 -9.24 -2.84
N SER A 20 4.75 -9.13 -3.34
CA SER A 20 5.64 -10.26 -3.51
C SER A 20 7.04 -9.87 -3.07
N LYS A 21 7.88 -10.87 -2.79
CA LYS A 21 9.26 -10.59 -2.41
C LYS A 21 9.97 -9.88 -3.55
N GLY A 22 10.70 -8.82 -3.24
CA GLY A 22 11.36 -8.03 -4.26
C GLY A 22 12.30 -7.02 -3.68
N LYS A 23 12.49 -5.92 -4.41
CA LYS A 23 13.51 -4.92 -4.08
C LYS A 23 12.94 -3.57 -3.66
N GLY A 24 11.65 -3.49 -3.44
CA GLY A 24 11.04 -2.26 -2.99
C GLY A 24 10.39 -1.42 -4.07
N LYS A 25 10.15 -2.00 -5.23
CA LYS A 25 9.49 -1.27 -6.31
C LYS A 25 7.99 -1.24 -6.08
N ILE A 26 7.42 -0.04 -6.09
CA ILE A 26 5.97 0.15 -5.94
C ILE A 26 5.42 0.74 -7.22
N THR A 27 4.46 0.05 -7.85
CA THR A 27 3.80 0.55 -9.05
C THR A 27 2.30 0.68 -8.79
N VAL A 28 1.72 1.76 -9.27
CA VAL A 28 0.30 2.05 -9.12
C VAL A 28 -0.28 2.22 -10.51
N ASN A 29 -1.22 1.34 -10.86
CA ASN A 29 -1.85 1.35 -12.19
C ASN A 29 -0.79 1.37 -13.29
N LYS A 30 0.25 0.53 -13.13
CA LYS A 30 1.36 0.36 -14.08
C LYS A 30 2.27 1.57 -14.18
N LYS A 31 2.18 2.51 -13.25
CA LYS A 31 3.06 3.67 -13.18
C LYS A 31 3.84 3.63 -11.89
N ASP A 32 5.01 4.27 -11.88
CA ASP A 32 5.77 4.41 -10.64
C ASP A 32 4.93 5.15 -9.62
N VAL A 33 5.06 4.77 -8.34
CA VAL A 33 4.27 5.37 -7.28
C VAL A 33 4.50 6.89 -7.20
N ASN A 34 5.71 7.35 -7.47
CA ASN A 34 6.02 8.78 -7.43
C ASN A 34 5.41 9.53 -8.59
N THR A 35 5.14 8.84 -9.70
CA THR A 35 4.45 9.43 -10.83
C THR A 35 2.94 9.49 -10.59
N TYR A 36 2.39 8.44 -10.03
CA TYR A 36 0.95 8.38 -9.79
C TYR A 36 0.53 9.30 -8.63
N PHE A 37 1.32 9.34 -7.58
CA PHE A 37 1.11 10.21 -6.42
C PHE A 37 2.27 11.20 -6.34
N PRO A 38 2.19 12.33 -7.04
CA PRO A 38 3.35 13.20 -7.22
C PRO A 38 3.69 14.08 -6.03
N THR A 39 2.83 14.18 -5.02
CA THR A 39 3.14 15.03 -3.86
C THR A 39 3.76 14.19 -2.75
N ALA A 40 4.65 14.84 -1.98
CA ALA A 40 5.30 14.16 -0.87
C ALA A 40 4.30 13.66 0.16
N THR A 41 3.24 14.39 0.41
CA THR A 41 2.22 14.00 1.38
C THR A 41 1.55 12.69 0.97
N LEU A 42 1.19 12.56 -0.29
CA LEU A 42 0.54 11.35 -0.78
C LEU A 42 1.51 10.16 -0.79
N GLN A 43 2.76 10.40 -1.19
CA GLN A 43 3.78 9.37 -1.18
C GLN A 43 4.03 8.86 0.23
N TYR A 44 4.06 9.76 1.20
CA TYR A 44 4.25 9.39 2.59
C TYR A 44 3.12 8.49 3.08
N LYS A 45 1.87 8.83 2.75
CA LYS A 45 0.72 8.02 3.16
C LYS A 45 0.81 6.60 2.60
N VAL A 46 1.17 6.46 1.34
CA VAL A 46 1.26 5.16 0.70
C VAL A 46 2.39 4.33 1.30
N ASN A 47 3.51 4.95 1.60
CA ASN A 47 4.68 4.23 2.13
C ASN A 47 4.60 3.96 3.62
N GLN A 48 3.69 4.59 4.34
CA GLN A 48 3.64 4.52 5.79
C GLN A 48 3.59 3.08 6.33
N PRO A 49 2.74 2.18 5.81
CA PRO A 49 2.71 0.82 6.35
C PRO A 49 4.03 0.09 6.20
N LEU A 50 4.74 0.30 5.08
CA LEU A 50 6.04 -0.33 4.88
C LEU A 50 7.09 0.25 5.81
N ALA A 51 7.07 1.57 6.00
CA ALA A 51 8.03 2.22 6.89
C ALA A 51 7.80 1.82 8.35
N LEU A 52 6.54 1.77 8.79
CA LEU A 52 6.21 1.42 10.16
C LEU A 52 6.59 -0.01 10.51
N THR A 53 6.56 -0.91 9.54
CA THR A 53 6.89 -2.30 9.76
C THR A 53 8.32 -2.64 9.35
N ASP A 54 9.10 -1.61 8.98
CA ASP A 54 10.49 -1.77 8.58
C ASP A 54 10.65 -2.72 7.39
N ASN A 55 9.71 -2.65 6.46
CA ASN A 55 9.68 -3.51 5.28
C ASN A 55 9.97 -2.79 3.98
N GLU A 56 10.39 -1.54 4.05
CA GLU A 56 10.79 -0.82 2.85
C GLU A 56 11.95 -1.53 2.18
N GLY A 57 11.82 -1.73 0.88
CA GLY A 57 12.88 -2.37 0.12
C GLY A 57 12.83 -3.90 0.13
N ASN A 58 11.95 -4.51 0.91
CA ASN A 58 11.88 -5.96 1.02
C ASN A 58 10.87 -6.59 0.07
N PHE A 59 9.94 -5.81 -0.45
CA PHE A 59 8.85 -6.32 -1.26
C PHE A 59 8.60 -5.44 -2.47
N ASP A 60 8.19 -6.08 -3.57
CA ASP A 60 7.62 -5.35 -4.69
C ASP A 60 6.11 -5.29 -4.50
N VAL A 61 5.54 -4.13 -4.77
CA VAL A 61 4.12 -3.89 -4.56
C VAL A 61 3.51 -3.45 -5.88
N LYS A 62 2.46 -4.16 -6.29
CA LYS A 62 1.70 -3.78 -7.47
C LYS A 62 0.30 -3.39 -7.01
N VAL A 63 -0.14 -2.22 -7.41
CA VAL A 63 -1.41 -1.66 -6.97
C VAL A 63 -2.30 -1.35 -8.16
N ASN A 64 -3.56 -1.76 -8.06
CA ASN A 64 -4.61 -1.29 -8.96
C ASN A 64 -5.59 -0.50 -8.13
N VAL A 65 -5.76 0.78 -8.45
CA VAL A 65 -6.63 1.65 -7.67
C VAL A 65 -7.55 2.43 -8.60
N PHE A 66 -8.79 2.65 -8.18
CA PHE A 66 -9.76 3.39 -8.96
C PHE A 66 -10.81 4.02 -8.06
N GLY A 67 -11.56 4.97 -8.62
CA GLY A 67 -12.64 5.63 -7.89
C GLY A 67 -12.14 6.73 -6.98
N GLY A 68 -13.05 7.57 -6.53
CA GLY A 68 -12.75 8.69 -5.63
C GLY A 68 -11.74 9.66 -6.20
N GLY A 69 -11.21 10.51 -5.34
CA GLY A 69 -10.15 11.44 -5.70
C GLY A 69 -8.80 10.87 -5.33
N VAL A 70 -7.74 11.57 -5.73
CA VAL A 70 -6.37 11.12 -5.53
C VAL A 70 -6.04 10.90 -4.05
N THR A 71 -6.55 11.76 -3.16
CA THR A 71 -6.32 11.60 -1.74
C THR A 71 -6.99 10.35 -1.20
N GLY A 72 -8.25 10.11 -1.61
CA GLY A 72 -8.97 8.89 -1.22
C GLY A 72 -8.29 7.65 -1.74
N GLN A 73 -7.74 7.72 -2.95
CA GLN A 73 -7.00 6.60 -3.53
C GLN A 73 -5.75 6.28 -2.72
N ALA A 74 -5.00 7.31 -2.31
CA ALA A 74 -3.80 7.10 -1.50
C ALA A 74 -4.15 6.45 -0.16
N GLU A 75 -5.26 6.87 0.46
CA GLU A 75 -5.70 6.28 1.71
C GLU A 75 -6.16 4.84 1.53
N ALA A 76 -6.83 4.54 0.42
CA ALA A 76 -7.24 3.16 0.13
C ALA A 76 -6.03 2.25 -0.06
N VAL A 77 -5.01 2.74 -0.75
CA VAL A 77 -3.76 1.99 -0.91
C VAL A 77 -3.09 1.77 0.44
N ARG A 78 -3.03 2.80 1.27
CA ARG A 78 -2.44 2.67 2.61
C ARG A 78 -3.16 1.60 3.42
N LEU A 79 -4.49 1.60 3.37
CA LEU A 79 -5.28 0.62 4.11
C LEU A 79 -5.02 -0.80 3.60
N ALA A 80 -4.98 -0.98 2.28
CA ALA A 80 -4.71 -2.29 1.69
C ALA A 80 -3.31 -2.78 2.06
N LEU A 81 -2.32 -1.90 2.02
CA LEU A 81 -0.96 -2.26 2.42
C LEU A 81 -0.88 -2.62 3.90
N SER A 82 -1.59 -1.89 4.76
CA SER A 82 -1.63 -2.22 6.18
C SER A 82 -2.19 -3.62 6.42
N ARG A 83 -3.26 -3.97 5.71
CA ARG A 83 -3.84 -5.30 5.81
C ARG A 83 -2.87 -6.37 5.34
N ALA A 84 -2.15 -6.10 4.27
CA ALA A 84 -1.17 -7.06 3.75
C ALA A 84 -0.01 -7.24 4.72
N MET A 85 0.47 -6.17 5.32
CA MET A 85 1.54 -6.27 6.31
C MET A 85 1.10 -7.03 7.55
N CYS A 86 -0.15 -6.86 7.98
CA CYS A 86 -0.70 -7.62 9.10
C CYS A 86 -0.75 -9.11 8.80
N GLU A 87 -1.04 -9.48 7.56
CA GLU A 87 -1.06 -10.89 7.19
C GLU A 87 0.34 -11.48 7.17
N LEU A 88 1.33 -10.69 6.75
CA LEU A 88 2.72 -11.15 6.72
C LEU A 88 3.24 -11.48 8.10
N ASN A 89 2.85 -10.71 9.10
CA ASN A 89 3.33 -10.89 10.47
C ASN A 89 2.31 -10.29 11.43
N GLU A 90 1.74 -11.13 12.30
CA GLU A 90 0.75 -10.66 13.24
C GLU A 90 1.28 -9.58 14.19
N GLU A 91 2.58 -9.55 14.43
CA GLU A 91 3.17 -8.48 15.25
C GLU A 91 2.95 -7.11 14.62
N ASN A 92 2.82 -7.05 13.31
CA ASN A 92 2.57 -5.78 12.63
C ASN A 92 1.21 -5.19 12.99
N ARG A 93 0.29 -6.00 13.45
CA ARG A 93 -1.02 -5.53 13.86
C ARG A 93 -0.95 -4.53 14.99
N GLY A 94 -0.05 -4.74 15.94
CA GLY A 94 0.14 -3.82 17.02
C GLY A 94 0.71 -2.48 16.57
N ILE A 95 1.52 -2.50 15.50
CA ILE A 95 2.15 -1.30 14.95
C ILE A 95 1.20 -0.54 14.03
N LEU A 96 0.45 -1.29 13.21
CA LEU A 96 -0.42 -0.74 12.19
C LEU A 96 -1.87 -0.64 12.61
N LYS A 97 -2.11 -0.65 13.89
CA LYS A 97 -3.46 -0.69 14.43
C LYS A 97 -4.40 0.17 13.62
N PRO A 98 -5.52 -0.40 13.16
CA PRO A 98 -6.43 0.35 12.30
C PRO A 98 -7.06 1.51 13.04
N GLU A 99 -7.22 2.57 12.33
CA GLU A 99 -7.89 3.77 12.82
C GLU A 99 -9.27 3.88 12.23
#